data_fdd50a846b2a202e9f0b41bdb4c36f77
#
_entry.id   fdd50a846b2a202e9f0b41bdb4c36f77
#
_cell.length_a   1.000
_cell.length_b   1.000
_cell.length_c   1.000
_cell.angle_alpha   90.00
_cell.angle_beta   90.00
_cell.angle_gamma   90.00
#
_symmetry.space_group_name_H-M   'P 1'
#
loop_
_entity.id
_entity.type
_entity.pdbx_description
1 polymer ?
#
loop_
_entity_poly.entity_id
_entity_poly.type
_entity_poly.pdbx_seq_one_letter_code
_entity_poly.pdbx_strand_id
1 'polypeptide(L)'
;IKKLIIQSNNDHYLLRRFLTNKGFYIAHEAVIYDNGKYYINIMFQRGFKKYSKKELIYGPILIDSNKEYFNYLLKKQTGILENVPKYRIFTRMKMRKKVFFLKRLGNTNV
;
A
#
# COMPACT_ATOMS: atom_id res chain seq x y z
N ILE A 1 18.42 16.72 8.18
CA ILE A 1 17.17 16.68 7.40
C ILE A 1 16.00 16.45 8.33
N LYS A 2 15.07 17.38 8.38
CA LYS A 2 13.87 17.26 9.23
C LYS A 2 12.67 16.70 8.46
N LYS A 3 12.68 16.81 7.14
CA LYS A 3 11.54 16.42 6.30
C LYS A 3 12.05 15.86 4.98
N LEU A 4 11.44 14.75 4.55
CA LEU A 4 11.72 14.13 3.25
C LEU A 4 10.41 13.91 2.50
N ILE A 5 10.37 14.28 1.24
CA ILE A 5 9.24 14.00 0.35
C ILE A 5 9.74 13.10 -0.77
N ILE A 6 9.16 11.90 -0.87
CA ILE A 6 9.58 10.90 -1.84
C ILE A 6 8.37 10.47 -2.68
N GLN A 7 8.54 10.49 -4.00
CA GLN A 7 7.56 9.96 -4.93
C GLN A 7 7.98 8.56 -5.36
N SER A 8 7.05 7.61 -5.30
CA SER A 8 7.32 6.21 -5.60
C SER A 8 6.18 5.59 -6.38
N ASN A 9 6.48 4.67 -7.32
CA ASN A 9 5.45 3.91 -8.01
C ASN A 9 5.55 2.39 -7.74
N ASN A 10 6.56 1.95 -7.01
CA ASN A 10 6.65 0.56 -6.55
C ASN A 10 7.47 0.48 -5.26
N ASP A 11 7.53 -0.71 -4.66
CA ASP A 11 8.31 -0.97 -3.44
C ASP A 11 7.97 -0.03 -2.26
N HIS A 12 6.71 0.38 -2.16
CA HIS A 12 6.28 1.31 -1.12
C HIS A 12 6.50 0.75 0.29
N TYR A 13 6.28 -0.55 0.46
CA TYR A 13 6.49 -1.21 1.75
C TYR A 13 7.95 -1.11 2.20
N LEU A 14 8.89 -1.40 1.29
CA LEU A 14 10.32 -1.34 1.60
C LEU A 14 10.76 0.08 1.95
N LEU A 15 10.24 1.05 1.20
CA LEU A 15 10.54 2.46 1.43
C LEU A 15 10.04 2.90 2.81
N ARG A 16 8.77 2.61 3.12
CA ARG A 16 8.19 2.96 4.41
C ARG A 16 8.91 2.29 5.57
N ARG A 17 9.18 1.00 5.42
CA ARG A 17 9.89 0.23 6.44
C ARG A 17 11.28 0.78 6.70
N PHE A 18 12.02 1.07 5.63
CA PHE A 18 13.38 1.59 5.74
C PHE A 18 13.42 2.91 6.50
N LEU A 19 12.60 3.87 6.09
CA LEU A 19 12.64 5.21 6.69
C LEU A 19 12.05 5.24 8.10
N THR A 20 11.01 4.46 8.37
CA THR A 20 10.47 4.39 9.74
C THR A 20 11.45 3.73 10.71
N ASN A 21 12.33 2.86 10.22
CA ASN A 21 13.40 2.28 11.04
C ASN A 21 14.59 3.24 11.23
N LYS A 22 14.66 4.32 10.44
CA LYS A 22 15.75 5.31 10.52
C LYS A 22 15.38 6.56 11.33
N GLY A 23 14.28 6.53 12.07
CA GLY A 23 13.88 7.65 12.91
C GLY A 23 13.00 8.67 12.22
N PHE A 24 12.25 8.25 11.21
CA PHE A 24 11.24 9.07 10.54
C PHE A 24 9.85 8.48 10.76
N TYR A 25 8.84 9.33 10.71
CA TYR A 25 7.46 8.87 10.70
C TYR A 25 6.74 9.41 9.46
N ILE A 26 5.64 8.77 9.07
CA ILE A 26 4.88 9.15 7.89
C ILE A 26 3.90 10.26 8.28
N ALA A 27 4.20 11.49 7.84
CA ALA A 27 3.40 12.66 8.17
C ALA A 27 2.26 12.88 7.18
N HIS A 28 2.46 12.51 5.92
CA HIS A 28 1.44 12.69 4.89
C HIS A 28 1.67 11.71 3.75
N GLU A 29 0.58 11.32 3.09
CA GLU A 29 0.62 10.49 1.89
C GLU A 29 -0.43 10.96 0.91
N ALA A 30 -0.11 10.95 -0.38
CA ALA A 30 -1.05 11.30 -1.44
C ALA A 30 -0.84 10.40 -2.65
N VAL A 31 -1.94 10.00 -3.29
CA VAL A 31 -1.91 9.22 -4.52
C VAL A 31 -2.04 10.17 -5.70
N ILE A 32 -1.15 10.00 -6.68
CA ILE A 32 -1.18 10.76 -7.94
C ILE A 32 -1.33 9.78 -9.09
N TYR A 33 -2.29 10.04 -9.97
CA TYR A 33 -2.48 9.27 -11.19
C TYR A 33 -1.99 10.10 -12.37
N ASP A 34 -1.03 9.54 -13.14
CA ASP A 34 -0.45 10.24 -14.28
C ASP A 34 -0.05 9.23 -15.36
N ASN A 35 -0.52 9.45 -16.60
CA ASN A 35 -0.20 8.63 -17.75
C ASN A 35 -0.43 7.12 -17.52
N GLY A 36 -1.54 6.77 -16.89
CA GLY A 36 -1.90 5.38 -16.64
C GLY A 36 -1.16 4.73 -15.49
N LYS A 37 -0.38 5.49 -14.71
CA LYS A 37 0.36 4.98 -13.57
C LYS A 37 -0.01 5.70 -12.28
N TYR A 38 -0.02 4.95 -11.19
CA TYR A 38 -0.20 5.51 -9.87
C TYR A 38 1.13 5.74 -9.19
N TYR A 39 1.29 6.93 -8.63
CA TYR A 39 2.45 7.29 -7.83
C TYR A 39 1.98 7.67 -6.44
N ILE A 40 2.80 7.36 -5.45
CA ILE A 40 2.51 7.76 -4.07
C ILE A 40 3.58 8.74 -3.62
N ASN A 41 3.14 9.93 -3.23
CA ASN A 41 4.01 10.90 -2.57
C ASN A 41 3.90 10.71 -1.08
N ILE A 42 5.02 10.44 -0.42
CA ILE A 42 5.07 10.22 1.02
C ILE A 42 5.95 11.29 1.63
N MET A 43 5.40 12.00 2.62
CA MET A 43 6.19 12.96 3.41
C MET A 43 6.58 12.31 4.72
N PHE A 44 7.89 12.19 4.94
CA PHE A 44 8.47 11.70 6.17
C PHE A 44 9.01 12.86 6.99
N GLN A 45 8.81 12.82 8.29
CA GLN A 45 9.38 13.81 9.22
C GLN A 45 10.16 13.09 10.31
N ARG A 46 11.12 13.78 10.92
CA ARG A 46 11.87 13.25 12.06
C ARG A 46 10.93 12.95 13.20
N GLY A 47 11.04 11.74 13.75
CA GLY A 47 10.24 11.33 14.89
C GLY A 47 10.02 9.83 14.87
N PHE A 48 9.33 9.34 15.88
CA PHE A 48 9.07 7.92 16.04
C PHE A 48 7.58 7.66 16.15
N LYS A 49 7.09 6.69 15.35
CA LYS A 49 5.73 6.17 15.43
C LYS A 49 5.74 4.71 15.05
N LYS A 50 4.97 3.89 15.76
CA LYS A 50 4.84 2.47 15.43
C LYS A 50 3.80 2.26 14.35
N TYR A 51 4.11 1.35 13.42
CA TYR A 51 3.21 0.98 12.34
C TYR A 51 3.06 -0.52 12.26
N SER A 52 1.86 -0.99 11.94
CA SER A 52 1.63 -2.40 11.64
C SER A 52 2.19 -2.72 10.24
N LYS A 53 2.37 -4.00 9.96
CA LYS A 53 2.81 -4.43 8.62
C LYS A 53 1.84 -3.98 7.53
N LYS A 54 0.53 -4.07 7.79
CA LYS A 54 -0.49 -3.63 6.84
C LYS A 54 -0.42 -2.13 6.57
N GLU A 55 -0.17 -1.34 7.61
CA GLU A 55 0.00 0.10 7.45
C GLU A 55 1.22 0.43 6.57
N LEU A 56 2.32 -0.30 6.73
CA LEU A 56 3.50 -0.09 5.90
C LEU A 56 3.30 -0.56 4.45
N ILE A 57 2.51 -1.59 4.23
CA ILE A 57 2.22 -2.09 2.88
C ILE A 57 1.28 -1.14 2.12
N TYR A 58 0.20 -0.72 2.75
CA TYR A 58 -0.88 0.02 2.08
C TYR A 58 -0.86 1.52 2.35
N GLY A 59 -0.12 1.96 3.35
CA GLY A 59 -0.02 3.35 3.74
C GLY A 59 -0.94 3.69 4.90
N PRO A 60 -0.41 4.15 6.04
CA PRO A 60 -1.22 4.43 7.23
C PRO A 60 -2.23 5.55 7.02
N ILE A 61 -1.94 6.48 6.10
CA ILE A 61 -2.85 7.59 5.79
C ILE A 61 -3.77 7.22 4.64
N LEU A 62 -3.27 6.51 3.63
CA LEU A 62 -4.04 6.11 2.45
C LEU A 62 -5.14 5.11 2.77
N ILE A 63 -4.96 4.26 3.78
CA ILE A 63 -5.93 3.23 4.15
C ILE A 63 -7.34 3.81 4.33
N ASP A 64 -7.44 5.02 4.88
CA ASP A 64 -8.73 5.63 5.20
C ASP A 64 -9.27 6.58 4.14
N SER A 65 -8.54 6.83 3.04
CA SER A 65 -8.88 7.96 2.19
C SER A 65 -8.84 7.73 0.67
N ASN A 66 -8.38 6.60 0.17
CA ASN A 66 -8.14 6.45 -1.28
C ASN A 66 -8.75 5.17 -1.85
N LYS A 67 -10.09 5.14 -1.93
CA LYS A 67 -10.83 3.98 -2.45
C LYS A 67 -10.48 3.62 -3.88
N GLU A 68 -10.31 4.62 -4.74
CA GLU A 68 -9.99 4.41 -6.15
C GLU A 68 -8.67 3.67 -6.35
N TYR A 69 -7.66 4.09 -5.61
CA TYR A 69 -6.35 3.44 -5.65
C TYR A 69 -6.44 1.99 -5.17
N PHE A 70 -7.17 1.73 -4.08
CA PHE A 70 -7.32 0.38 -3.55
C PHE A 70 -8.17 -0.51 -4.47
N ASN A 71 -9.14 0.05 -5.18
CA ASN A 71 -9.88 -0.67 -6.22
C ASN A 71 -8.96 -1.07 -7.38
N TYR A 72 -8.04 -0.19 -7.78
CA TYR A 72 -7.03 -0.51 -8.78
C TYR A 72 -6.15 -1.68 -8.31
N LEU A 73 -5.66 -1.63 -7.07
CA LEU A 73 -4.85 -2.71 -6.52
C LEU A 73 -5.64 -4.02 -6.44
N LEU A 74 -6.92 -3.96 -6.10
CA LEU A 74 -7.80 -5.11 -6.05
C LEU A 74 -7.90 -5.79 -7.41
N LYS A 75 -8.14 -5.03 -8.47
CA LYS A 75 -8.21 -5.56 -9.84
C LYS A 75 -6.90 -6.22 -10.25
N LYS A 76 -5.79 -5.58 -9.96
CA LYS A 76 -4.46 -6.11 -10.26
C LYS A 76 -4.21 -7.42 -9.52
N GLN A 77 -4.52 -7.49 -8.24
CA GLN A 77 -4.28 -8.66 -7.42
C GLN A 77 -5.21 -9.82 -7.81
N THR A 78 -6.46 -9.52 -8.14
CA THR A 78 -7.43 -10.52 -8.61
C THR A 78 -6.97 -11.16 -9.92
N GLY A 79 -6.47 -10.34 -10.85
CA GLY A 79 -5.93 -10.86 -12.11
C GLY A 79 -4.74 -11.79 -11.90
N ILE A 80 -3.85 -11.44 -10.98
CA ILE A 80 -2.72 -12.31 -10.63
C ILE A 80 -3.21 -13.62 -10.03
N LEU A 81 -4.19 -13.56 -9.12
CA LEU A 81 -4.75 -14.74 -8.46
C LEU A 81 -5.36 -15.72 -9.48
N GLU A 82 -6.07 -15.21 -10.49
CA GLU A 82 -6.68 -16.04 -11.53
C GLU A 82 -5.65 -16.81 -12.34
N ASN A 83 -4.44 -16.29 -12.46
CA ASN A 83 -3.35 -16.90 -13.23
C ASN A 83 -2.47 -17.85 -12.39
N VAL A 84 -2.72 -17.98 -11.09
CA VAL A 84 -1.95 -18.88 -10.23
C VAL A 84 -2.51 -20.30 -10.38
N PRO A 85 -1.65 -21.31 -10.66
CA PRO A 85 -2.11 -22.70 -10.78
C PRO A 85 -2.80 -23.20 -9.52
N LYS A 86 -3.84 -24.03 -9.70
CA LYS A 86 -4.64 -24.54 -8.58
C LYS A 86 -3.83 -25.40 -7.59
N TYR A 87 -2.75 -26.03 -8.05
CA TYR A 87 -1.90 -26.84 -7.18
C TYR A 87 -1.06 -26.00 -6.21
N ARG A 88 -0.93 -24.70 -6.42
CA ARG A 88 -0.21 -23.80 -5.51
C ARG A 88 -1.15 -23.30 -4.42
N ILE A 89 -1.60 -24.19 -3.57
CA ILE A 89 -2.62 -23.90 -2.56
C ILE A 89 -2.20 -22.79 -1.60
N PHE A 90 -0.99 -22.84 -1.06
CA PHE A 90 -0.52 -21.85 -0.08
C PHE A 90 -0.40 -20.45 -0.70
N THR A 91 0.12 -20.37 -1.91
CA THR A 91 0.22 -19.10 -2.63
C THR A 91 -1.16 -18.50 -2.87
N ARG A 92 -2.13 -19.33 -3.32
CA ARG A 92 -3.50 -18.87 -3.55
C ARG A 92 -4.17 -18.40 -2.25
N MET A 93 -3.95 -19.09 -1.14
CA MET A 93 -4.50 -18.68 0.16
C MET A 93 -3.98 -17.31 0.60
N LYS A 94 -2.69 -17.06 0.45
CA LYS A 94 -2.10 -15.75 0.76
C LYS A 94 -2.68 -14.66 -0.12
N MET A 95 -2.85 -14.92 -1.42
CA MET A 95 -3.39 -13.95 -2.36
C MET A 95 -4.87 -13.67 -2.10
N ARG A 96 -5.65 -14.69 -1.70
CA ARG A 96 -7.05 -14.51 -1.32
C ARG A 96 -7.18 -13.59 -0.11
N LYS A 97 -6.29 -13.72 0.88
CA LYS A 97 -6.28 -12.82 2.04
C LYS A 97 -6.02 -11.38 1.63
N LYS A 98 -5.08 -11.15 0.71
CA LYS A 98 -4.80 -9.82 0.17
C LYS A 98 -6.01 -9.24 -0.56
N VAL A 99 -6.65 -10.05 -1.41
CA VAL A 99 -7.85 -9.64 -2.14
C VAL A 99 -8.97 -9.27 -1.18
N PHE A 100 -9.20 -10.09 -0.16
CA PHE A 100 -10.22 -9.83 0.84
C PHE A 100 -9.98 -8.50 1.56
N PHE A 101 -8.74 -8.25 1.97
CA PHE A 101 -8.38 -7.00 2.64
C PHE A 101 -8.55 -5.80 1.71
N LEU A 102 -8.13 -5.91 0.45
CA LEU A 102 -8.29 -4.84 -0.53
C LEU A 102 -9.75 -4.54 -0.83
N LYS A 103 -10.61 -5.57 -0.85
CA LYS A 103 -12.06 -5.37 -0.98
C LYS A 103 -12.62 -4.51 0.15
N ARG A 104 -12.18 -4.76 1.38
CA ARG A 104 -12.62 -3.98 2.53
C ARG A 104 -12.19 -2.52 2.40
N LEU A 105 -10.97 -2.27 1.92
CA LEU A 105 -10.46 -0.91 1.74
C LEU A 105 -11.18 -0.17 0.61
N GLY A 106 -11.50 -0.87 -0.49
CA GLY A 106 -12.15 -0.26 -1.64
C GLY A 106 -13.65 -0.12 -1.51
N ASN A 107 -14.32 -0.99 -0.73
CA ASN A 107 -15.77 -1.07 -0.61
C ASN A 107 -16.24 -0.83 0.83
N THR A 108 -15.71 0.19 1.48
CA THR A 108 -16.02 0.48 2.88
C THR A 108 -17.46 0.89 3.12
N ASN A 109 -18.23 1.19 2.08
CA ASN A 109 -19.62 1.63 2.20
C ASN A 109 -20.64 0.51 2.01
N VAL A 110 -20.18 -0.69 1.87
CA VAL A 110 -21.05 -1.82 1.61
C VAL A 110 -21.36 -2.54 2.91
#